data_576a6267cb541e8e9b5a1bf0fbacd3f5
#
_entry.id   576a6267cb541e8e9b5a1bf0fbacd3f5
#
_cell.length_a   1.000
_cell.length_b   1.000
_cell.length_c   1.000
_cell.angle_alpha   90.00
_cell.angle_beta   90.00
_cell.angle_gamma   90.00
#
_symmetry.space_group_name_H-M   'P 1'
#
loop_
_entity.id
_entity.type
_entity.pdbx_description
1 polymer ?
#
loop_
_entity_poly.entity_id
_entity_poly.type
_entity_poly.pdbx_seq_one_letter_code
_entity_poly.pdbx_strand_id
1 'polypeptide(L)'
;SQIHYGGGSPSSMPLPLIRGINEHLLSAFSTIDKPEIAIECHPGYLESNDWQYLLDSGFNRFSLGIQDFNTDVLRTVSLLPVADIMEILRKGGAKVNFDFIYGLPKQTTTEFVSTIQTAISLHPDRLVTFSYAHLPSLFKRQMILEKAGLPLQTEKLKMFEEASKMLQSAGYVPIGMDHFVLPDDDLNVALQHHTLHRNFQGYCPRRITAQVYAFGVSGISQLDAAYAQNTKDISAYMAQVNAGQMPIQRGYALAPWQRMTREVIECIMCNNAINWHDMAQRLHVSVDEIKQTIHYNEAELQTLQADGLIAFDADSVEITPDGLPFVRNVAAAFDPMMRHNHRLFSKPV
;
A
#
# COMPACT_ATOMS: atom_id res chain seq x y z
N SER A 1 7.08 16.05 0.67
CA SER A 1 6.66 15.88 -0.72
C SER A 1 5.29 15.25 -0.86
N GLN A 2 4.85 14.46 0.11
CA GLN A 2 3.50 13.89 0.18
C GLN A 2 2.92 14.10 1.57
N ILE A 3 1.62 14.40 1.65
CA ILE A 3 0.82 14.42 2.87
C ILE A 3 -0.32 13.42 2.65
N HIS A 4 -0.50 12.47 3.57
CA HIS A 4 -1.52 11.45 3.44
C HIS A 4 -2.40 11.41 4.69
N TYR A 5 -3.70 11.53 4.50
CA TYR A 5 -4.72 11.40 5.54
C TYR A 5 -5.35 10.02 5.43
N GLY A 6 -5.06 9.17 6.40
CA GLY A 6 -5.54 7.78 6.42
C GLY A 6 -5.83 7.28 7.83
N GLY A 7 -6.23 6.01 7.90
CA GLY A 7 -6.55 5.34 9.15
C GLY A 7 -7.98 5.61 9.64
N GLY A 8 -8.81 4.59 9.59
CA GLY A 8 -10.26 4.73 9.76
C GLY A 8 -10.91 5.35 8.53
N SER A 9 -11.68 6.40 8.72
CA SER A 9 -12.24 7.19 7.61
C SER A 9 -12.05 8.67 7.91
N PRO A 10 -10.96 9.30 7.45
CA PRO A 10 -10.73 10.73 7.68
C PRO A 10 -11.92 11.61 7.29
N SER A 11 -12.62 11.24 6.21
CA SER A 11 -13.83 11.93 5.75
C SER A 11 -15.04 11.88 6.71
N SER A 12 -14.95 11.13 7.81
CA SER A 12 -15.96 11.16 8.88
C SER A 12 -15.76 12.30 9.87
N MET A 13 -14.62 12.99 9.81
CA MET A 13 -14.32 14.15 10.65
C MET A 13 -14.92 15.43 10.07
N PRO A 14 -15.18 16.46 10.89
CA PRO A 14 -15.59 17.76 10.38
C PRO A 14 -14.56 18.32 9.37
N LEU A 15 -14.99 18.60 8.15
CA LEU A 15 -14.12 19.05 7.06
C LEU A 15 -13.34 20.34 7.39
N PRO A 16 -13.88 21.34 8.13
CA PRO A 16 -13.11 22.49 8.56
C PRO A 16 -11.90 22.14 9.43
N LEU A 17 -12.00 21.07 10.25
CA LEU A 17 -10.88 20.59 11.04
C LEU A 17 -9.79 19.97 10.15
N ILE A 18 -10.19 19.15 9.17
CA ILE A 18 -9.26 18.56 8.18
C ILE A 18 -8.52 19.65 7.42
N ARG A 19 -9.26 20.68 6.95
CA ARG A 19 -8.66 21.83 6.28
C ARG A 19 -7.67 22.58 7.17
N GLY A 20 -8.03 22.85 8.42
CA GLY A 20 -7.14 23.54 9.38
C GLY A 20 -5.86 22.75 9.66
N ILE A 21 -5.94 21.41 9.76
CA ILE A 21 -4.77 20.54 9.88
C ILE A 21 -3.90 20.65 8.63
N ASN A 22 -4.49 20.60 7.43
CA ASN A 22 -3.74 20.69 6.17
C ASN A 22 -3.02 22.03 6.03
N GLU A 23 -3.71 23.13 6.29
CA GLU A 23 -3.15 24.49 6.30
C GLU A 23 -1.98 24.61 7.29
N HIS A 24 -2.14 24.05 8.49
CA HIS A 24 -1.08 24.03 9.50
C HIS A 24 0.15 23.22 9.04
N LEU A 25 -0.04 22.02 8.51
CA LEU A 25 1.05 21.20 8.00
C LEU A 25 1.80 21.92 6.86
N LEU A 26 1.08 22.50 5.92
CA LEU A 26 1.68 23.24 4.81
C LEU A 26 2.43 24.51 5.26
N SER A 27 2.04 25.11 6.37
CA SER A 27 2.76 26.26 6.97
C SER A 27 3.98 25.83 7.79
N ALA A 28 3.92 24.67 8.43
CA ALA A 28 4.98 24.17 9.32
C ALA A 28 6.13 23.47 8.60
N PHE A 29 5.86 22.91 7.41
CA PHE A 29 6.85 22.15 6.63
C PHE A 29 7.08 22.75 5.26
N SER A 30 8.35 22.86 4.86
CA SER A 30 8.69 23.19 3.48
C SER A 30 8.30 22.05 2.53
N THR A 31 7.54 22.35 1.50
CA THR A 31 7.07 21.38 0.51
C THR A 31 7.76 21.58 -0.84
N ILE A 32 7.71 20.56 -1.69
CA ILE A 32 8.01 20.71 -3.12
C ILE A 32 6.92 21.57 -3.79
N ASP A 33 7.17 22.05 -5.00
CA ASP A 33 6.24 22.94 -5.74
C ASP A 33 4.87 22.31 -5.95
N LYS A 34 4.60 21.12 -6.01
CA LYS A 34 3.27 20.49 -6.11
C LYS A 34 3.26 19.22 -5.26
N PRO A 35 3.04 19.35 -3.94
CA PRO A 35 2.97 18.18 -3.09
C PRO A 35 1.71 17.37 -3.40
N GLU A 36 1.82 16.05 -3.32
CA GLU A 36 0.64 15.20 -3.32
C GLU A 36 -0.02 15.29 -1.94
N ILE A 37 -1.30 15.66 -1.91
CA ILE A 37 -2.11 15.72 -0.68
C ILE A 37 -3.26 14.75 -0.86
N ALA A 38 -3.13 13.59 -0.23
CA ALA A 38 -4.03 12.46 -0.40
C ALA A 38 -4.95 12.28 0.81
N ILE A 39 -6.19 11.86 0.57
CA ILE A 39 -7.15 11.54 1.62
C ILE A 39 -7.93 10.27 1.30
N GLU A 40 -8.05 9.39 2.32
CA GLU A 40 -8.93 8.22 2.28
C GLU A 40 -10.36 8.64 2.60
N CYS A 41 -11.30 8.33 1.70
CA CYS A 41 -12.69 8.71 1.81
C CYS A 41 -13.63 7.51 1.75
N HIS A 42 -14.66 7.55 2.58
CA HIS A 42 -15.80 6.65 2.45
C HIS A 42 -16.91 7.37 1.69
N PRO A 43 -17.37 6.86 0.52
CA PRO A 43 -18.36 7.56 -0.32
C PRO A 43 -19.70 7.84 0.38
N GLY A 44 -20.03 7.06 1.41
CA GLY A 44 -21.26 7.20 2.18
C GLY A 44 -21.25 8.32 3.23
N TYR A 45 -20.18 9.09 3.37
CA TYR A 45 -20.08 10.15 4.39
C TYR A 45 -20.10 11.57 3.83
N LEU A 46 -19.96 11.74 2.51
CA LEU A 46 -19.76 13.03 1.87
C LEU A 46 -20.86 13.31 0.85
N GLU A 47 -21.37 14.53 0.88
CA GLU A 47 -22.28 15.09 -0.11
C GLU A 47 -21.52 15.84 -1.23
N SER A 48 -22.23 16.29 -2.28
CA SER A 48 -21.59 16.96 -3.44
C SER A 48 -20.70 18.14 -3.04
N ASN A 49 -21.17 18.98 -2.12
CA ASN A 49 -20.42 20.16 -1.67
C ASN A 49 -19.19 19.80 -0.85
N ASP A 50 -19.20 18.65 -0.18
CA ASP A 50 -18.08 18.20 0.64
C ASP A 50 -16.88 17.81 -0.23
N TRP A 51 -17.12 17.18 -1.38
CA TRP A 51 -16.06 16.86 -2.34
C TRP A 51 -15.41 18.12 -2.88
N GLN A 52 -16.20 19.12 -3.24
CA GLN A 52 -15.67 20.41 -3.67
C GLN A 52 -14.90 21.10 -2.55
N TYR A 53 -15.40 21.06 -1.32
CA TYR A 53 -14.72 21.63 -0.16
C TYR A 53 -13.34 21.01 0.07
N LEU A 54 -13.20 19.70 -0.10
CA LEU A 54 -11.89 19.02 0.01
C LEU A 54 -10.95 19.43 -1.13
N LEU A 55 -11.43 19.54 -2.38
CA LEU A 55 -10.65 20.09 -3.49
C LEU A 55 -10.14 21.50 -3.20
N ASP A 56 -11.02 22.38 -2.72
CA ASP A 56 -10.70 23.77 -2.35
C ASP A 56 -9.76 23.85 -1.12
N SER A 57 -9.67 22.77 -0.34
CA SER A 57 -8.74 22.63 0.79
C SER A 57 -7.37 22.10 0.35
N GLY A 58 -7.14 21.91 -0.96
CA GLY A 58 -5.85 21.54 -1.52
C GLY A 58 -5.63 20.03 -1.70
N PHE A 59 -6.62 19.19 -1.42
CA PHE A 59 -6.52 17.76 -1.70
C PHE A 59 -6.52 17.50 -3.20
N ASN A 60 -5.55 16.72 -3.69
CA ASN A 60 -5.38 16.44 -5.11
C ASN A 60 -5.31 14.93 -5.43
N ARG A 61 -5.43 14.06 -4.41
CA ARG A 61 -5.58 12.62 -4.56
C ARG A 61 -6.61 12.09 -3.56
N PHE A 62 -7.56 11.30 -4.08
CA PHE A 62 -8.65 10.72 -3.28
C PHE A 62 -8.63 9.20 -3.41
N SER A 63 -8.56 8.49 -2.27
CA SER A 63 -8.75 7.04 -2.23
C SER A 63 -10.17 6.76 -1.76
N LEU A 64 -10.96 6.13 -2.62
CA LEU A 64 -12.35 5.78 -2.34
C LEU A 64 -12.45 4.32 -1.92
N GLY A 65 -12.81 4.09 -0.67
CA GLY A 65 -13.06 2.76 -0.13
C GLY A 65 -14.37 2.19 -0.67
N ILE A 66 -14.36 1.71 -1.90
CA ILE A 66 -15.53 1.09 -2.56
C ILE A 66 -15.81 -0.29 -1.99
N GLN A 67 -14.74 -1.07 -1.79
CA GLN A 67 -14.71 -2.44 -1.30
C GLN A 67 -15.36 -3.45 -2.27
N ASP A 68 -16.61 -3.24 -2.69
CA ASP A 68 -17.34 -3.95 -3.72
C ASP A 68 -18.51 -3.08 -4.20
N PHE A 69 -18.90 -3.19 -5.48
CA PHE A 69 -20.11 -2.55 -6.00
C PHE A 69 -21.37 -3.40 -5.78
N ASN A 70 -21.22 -4.69 -5.45
CA ASN A 70 -22.34 -5.59 -5.19
C ASN A 70 -22.90 -5.34 -3.77
N THR A 71 -24.12 -4.81 -3.67
CA THR A 71 -24.81 -4.51 -2.41
C THR A 71 -25.17 -5.74 -1.59
N ASP A 72 -25.21 -6.94 -2.19
CA ASP A 72 -25.43 -8.20 -1.47
C ASP A 72 -24.17 -8.68 -0.75
N VAL A 73 -22.99 -8.27 -1.24
CA VAL A 73 -21.68 -8.53 -0.61
C VAL A 73 -21.44 -7.52 0.51
N LEU A 74 -21.62 -6.24 0.19
CA LEU A 74 -21.44 -5.13 1.13
C LEU A 74 -22.61 -4.17 1.06
N ARG A 75 -23.26 -3.93 2.20
CA ARG A 75 -24.30 -2.90 2.33
C ARG A 75 -23.69 -1.48 2.44
N THR A 76 -22.68 -1.21 1.61
CA THR A 76 -22.09 0.12 1.55
C THR A 76 -22.95 0.99 0.65
N VAL A 77 -23.67 1.94 1.24
CA VAL A 77 -24.47 2.91 0.48
C VAL A 77 -23.62 4.17 0.29
N SER A 78 -23.31 4.49 -0.95
CA SER A 78 -22.78 5.81 -1.30
C SER A 78 -23.91 6.84 -1.23
N LEU A 79 -23.66 8.04 -0.70
CA LEU A 79 -24.64 9.14 -0.70
C LEU A 79 -24.85 9.70 -2.12
N LEU A 80 -23.84 9.59 -2.97
CA LEU A 80 -23.89 9.94 -4.38
C LEU A 80 -23.50 8.73 -5.24
N PRO A 81 -24.00 8.61 -6.48
CA PRO A 81 -23.43 7.69 -7.45
C PRO A 81 -21.92 7.92 -7.58
N VAL A 82 -21.14 6.86 -7.59
CA VAL A 82 -19.66 6.97 -7.68
C VAL A 82 -19.25 7.70 -8.97
N ALA A 83 -20.03 7.59 -10.04
CA ALA A 83 -19.82 8.32 -11.28
C ALA A 83 -19.88 9.85 -11.09
N ASP A 84 -20.81 10.34 -10.27
CA ASP A 84 -20.96 11.77 -9.98
C ASP A 84 -19.78 12.27 -9.13
N ILE A 85 -19.34 11.47 -8.16
CA ILE A 85 -18.12 11.75 -7.38
C ILE A 85 -16.92 11.87 -8.31
N MET A 86 -16.76 10.91 -9.24
CA MET A 86 -15.68 10.92 -10.23
C MET A 86 -15.70 12.16 -11.10
N GLU A 87 -16.89 12.60 -11.52
CA GLU A 87 -17.05 13.83 -12.31
C GLU A 87 -16.59 15.08 -11.55
N ILE A 88 -17.00 15.22 -10.28
CA ILE A 88 -16.60 16.35 -9.42
C ILE A 88 -15.06 16.36 -9.25
N LEU A 89 -14.48 15.22 -8.86
CA LEU A 89 -13.05 15.13 -8.59
C LEU A 89 -12.19 15.38 -9.83
N ARG A 90 -12.61 14.86 -11.00
CA ARG A 90 -11.90 15.11 -12.27
C ARG A 90 -11.98 16.56 -12.71
N LYS A 91 -13.13 17.20 -12.59
CA LYS A 91 -13.27 18.65 -12.85
C LYS A 91 -12.34 19.48 -11.98
N GLY A 92 -12.10 19.04 -10.74
CA GLY A 92 -11.12 19.62 -9.83
C GLY A 92 -9.66 19.25 -10.13
N GLY A 93 -9.39 18.42 -11.14
CA GLY A 93 -8.04 17.98 -11.51
C GLY A 93 -7.40 16.97 -10.55
N ALA A 94 -8.19 16.36 -9.67
CA ALA A 94 -7.69 15.38 -8.71
C ALA A 94 -7.51 13.99 -9.34
N LYS A 95 -6.56 13.24 -8.77
CA LYS A 95 -6.34 11.82 -9.05
C LYS A 95 -7.19 10.95 -8.13
N VAL A 96 -7.74 9.85 -8.64
CA VAL A 96 -8.66 8.98 -7.88
C VAL A 96 -8.16 7.54 -7.86
N ASN A 97 -8.14 6.98 -6.67
CA ASN A 97 -7.89 5.57 -6.41
C ASN A 97 -9.17 4.88 -5.90
N PHE A 98 -9.44 3.66 -6.37
CA PHE A 98 -10.50 2.79 -5.83
C PHE A 98 -9.89 1.63 -5.07
N ASP A 99 -10.35 1.44 -3.83
CA ASP A 99 -9.97 0.30 -2.99
C ASP A 99 -11.06 -0.76 -3.02
N PHE A 100 -10.68 -1.98 -3.40
CA PHE A 100 -11.53 -3.18 -3.43
C PHE A 100 -11.00 -4.25 -2.50
N ILE A 101 -11.93 -5.08 -2.00
CA ILE A 101 -11.58 -6.27 -1.21
C ILE A 101 -12.19 -7.48 -1.89
N TYR A 102 -11.34 -8.46 -2.23
CA TYR A 102 -11.82 -9.76 -2.70
C TYR A 102 -11.69 -10.85 -1.63
N GLY A 103 -12.53 -11.87 -1.75
CA GLY A 103 -12.62 -12.94 -0.76
C GLY A 103 -13.55 -12.62 0.41
N LEU A 104 -14.47 -11.69 0.23
CA LEU A 104 -15.53 -11.38 1.19
C LEU A 104 -16.61 -12.48 1.22
N PRO A 105 -17.40 -12.61 2.32
CA PRO A 105 -18.52 -13.54 2.37
C PRO A 105 -19.49 -13.34 1.21
N LYS A 106 -19.98 -14.45 0.64
CA LYS A 106 -20.89 -14.50 -0.52
C LYS A 106 -20.34 -13.98 -1.85
N GLN A 107 -19.14 -13.45 -1.88
CA GLN A 107 -18.51 -12.99 -3.11
C GLN A 107 -18.07 -14.19 -3.95
N THR A 108 -18.40 -14.18 -5.24
CA THR A 108 -17.97 -15.17 -6.24
C THR A 108 -17.05 -14.51 -7.26
N THR A 109 -16.29 -15.30 -8.02
CA THR A 109 -15.46 -14.78 -9.12
C THR A 109 -16.27 -13.96 -10.10
N THR A 110 -17.47 -14.41 -10.49
CA THR A 110 -18.34 -13.70 -11.43
C THR A 110 -18.75 -12.32 -10.91
N GLU A 111 -19.12 -12.23 -9.64
CA GLU A 111 -19.52 -10.97 -9.01
C GLU A 111 -18.35 -10.02 -8.88
N PHE A 112 -17.17 -10.50 -8.46
CA PHE A 112 -15.99 -9.66 -8.35
C PHE A 112 -15.51 -9.15 -9.72
N VAL A 113 -15.56 -9.99 -10.76
CA VAL A 113 -15.28 -9.59 -12.15
C VAL A 113 -16.24 -8.48 -12.60
N SER A 114 -17.54 -8.57 -12.28
CA SER A 114 -18.51 -7.52 -12.58
C SER A 114 -18.20 -6.20 -11.84
N THR A 115 -17.76 -6.31 -10.58
CA THR A 115 -17.29 -5.14 -9.81
C THR A 115 -16.10 -4.47 -10.47
N ILE A 116 -15.09 -5.25 -10.90
CA ILE A 116 -13.91 -4.70 -11.60
C ILE A 116 -14.28 -4.11 -12.96
N GLN A 117 -15.20 -4.73 -13.70
CA GLN A 117 -15.69 -4.18 -14.98
C GLN A 117 -16.37 -2.81 -14.78
N THR A 118 -17.17 -2.68 -13.73
CA THR A 118 -17.78 -1.40 -13.34
C THR A 118 -16.70 -0.37 -12.98
N ALA A 119 -15.68 -0.77 -12.20
CA ALA A 119 -14.57 0.10 -11.86
C ALA A 119 -13.82 0.60 -13.10
N ILE A 120 -13.51 -0.28 -14.05
CA ILE A 120 -12.85 0.07 -15.32
C ILE A 120 -13.68 1.10 -16.11
N SER A 121 -15.00 0.95 -16.15
CA SER A 121 -15.88 1.91 -16.86
C SER A 121 -15.86 3.31 -16.26
N LEU A 122 -15.52 3.44 -14.98
CA LEU A 122 -15.36 4.71 -14.27
C LEU A 122 -13.97 5.33 -14.42
N HIS A 123 -13.01 4.61 -15.01
CA HIS A 123 -11.65 5.07 -15.31
C HIS A 123 -10.90 5.72 -14.12
N PRO A 124 -10.78 5.10 -12.94
CA PRO A 124 -9.94 5.65 -11.88
C PRO A 124 -8.46 5.66 -12.31
N ASP A 125 -7.66 6.54 -11.71
CA ASP A 125 -6.21 6.58 -11.97
C ASP A 125 -5.50 5.35 -11.39
N ARG A 126 -6.01 4.84 -10.26
CA ARG A 126 -5.49 3.63 -9.58
C ARG A 126 -6.63 2.75 -9.10
N LEU A 127 -6.35 1.45 -9.04
CA LEU A 127 -7.18 0.46 -8.34
C LEU A 127 -6.29 -0.36 -7.43
N VAL A 128 -6.80 -0.67 -6.25
CA VAL A 128 -6.15 -1.59 -5.31
C VAL A 128 -7.10 -2.72 -5.00
N THR A 129 -6.61 -3.96 -5.12
CA THR A 129 -7.39 -5.18 -4.88
C THR A 129 -6.82 -5.93 -3.69
N PHE A 130 -7.36 -5.67 -2.50
CA PHE A 130 -6.91 -6.31 -1.26
C PHE A 130 -7.53 -7.69 -1.08
N SER A 131 -6.70 -8.68 -0.77
CA SER A 131 -7.22 -9.97 -0.30
C SER A 131 -7.80 -9.81 1.12
N TYR A 132 -9.04 -10.24 1.34
CA TYR A 132 -9.60 -10.27 2.69
C TYR A 132 -8.72 -11.12 3.62
N ALA A 133 -8.15 -10.49 4.65
CA ALA A 133 -7.31 -11.15 5.64
C ALA A 133 -8.16 -11.70 6.79
N HIS A 134 -8.33 -13.02 6.82
CA HIS A 134 -9.09 -13.71 7.86
C HIS A 134 -8.18 -14.18 9.00
N LEU A 135 -8.26 -13.52 10.15
CA LEU A 135 -7.43 -13.77 11.34
C LEU A 135 -8.29 -13.79 12.61
N PRO A 136 -9.21 -14.76 12.78
CA PRO A 136 -10.15 -14.78 13.89
C PRO A 136 -9.47 -14.98 15.24
N SER A 137 -8.25 -15.54 15.29
CA SER A 137 -7.44 -15.64 16.49
C SER A 137 -7.03 -14.27 17.07
N LEU A 138 -6.85 -13.27 16.18
CA LEU A 138 -6.55 -11.89 16.57
C LEU A 138 -7.81 -11.02 16.65
N PHE A 139 -8.77 -11.24 15.76
CA PHE A 139 -9.99 -10.45 15.62
C PHE A 139 -11.23 -11.33 15.76
N LYS A 140 -11.66 -11.61 16.99
CA LYS A 140 -12.79 -12.51 17.28
C LYS A 140 -14.09 -12.17 16.53
N ARG A 141 -14.32 -10.90 16.21
CA ARG A 141 -15.48 -10.46 15.39
C ARG A 141 -15.52 -11.07 14.00
N GLN A 142 -14.36 -11.45 13.44
CA GLN A 142 -14.29 -12.09 12.12
C GLN A 142 -14.91 -13.50 12.10
N MET A 143 -15.07 -14.17 13.26
CA MET A 143 -15.79 -15.45 13.35
C MET A 143 -17.24 -15.37 12.85
N ILE A 144 -17.86 -14.20 12.88
CA ILE A 144 -19.21 -14.00 12.32
C ILE A 144 -19.21 -14.17 10.82
N LEU A 145 -18.13 -13.76 10.16
CA LEU A 145 -17.99 -13.85 8.69
C LEU A 145 -17.76 -15.28 8.21
N GLU A 146 -17.14 -16.14 9.04
CA GLU A 146 -17.06 -17.58 8.75
C GLU A 146 -18.45 -18.21 8.59
N LYS A 147 -19.37 -17.83 9.50
CA LYS A 147 -20.77 -18.31 9.45
C LYS A 147 -21.53 -17.81 8.23
N ALA A 148 -21.13 -16.68 7.65
CA ALA A 148 -21.71 -16.13 6.45
C ALA A 148 -21.20 -16.80 5.16
N GLY A 149 -20.18 -17.67 5.26
CA GLY A 149 -19.56 -18.42 4.17
C GLY A 149 -18.48 -17.61 3.45
N LEU A 150 -17.21 -17.84 3.83
CA LEU A 150 -16.06 -17.30 3.12
C LEU A 150 -15.74 -18.15 1.89
N PRO A 151 -15.32 -17.57 0.76
CA PRO A 151 -14.88 -18.32 -0.40
C PRO A 151 -13.62 -19.14 -0.10
N LEU A 152 -13.46 -20.24 -0.81
CA LEU A 152 -12.27 -21.09 -0.72
C LEU A 152 -11.04 -20.33 -1.27
N GLN A 153 -9.85 -20.78 -0.86
CA GLN A 153 -8.58 -20.21 -1.34
C GLN A 153 -8.47 -20.24 -2.87
N THR A 154 -8.91 -21.34 -3.49
CA THR A 154 -8.94 -21.50 -4.96
C THR A 154 -9.86 -20.51 -5.64
N GLU A 155 -10.98 -20.16 -5.01
CA GLU A 155 -11.92 -19.16 -5.53
C GLU A 155 -11.32 -17.74 -5.39
N LYS A 156 -10.67 -17.45 -4.27
CA LYS A 156 -9.95 -16.18 -4.08
C LYS A 156 -8.84 -15.98 -5.11
N LEU A 157 -8.09 -17.04 -5.42
CA LEU A 157 -7.06 -17.00 -6.44
C LEU A 157 -7.66 -16.66 -7.81
N LYS A 158 -8.76 -17.33 -8.20
CA LYS A 158 -9.46 -17.02 -9.45
C LYS A 158 -9.97 -15.58 -9.51
N MET A 159 -10.54 -15.04 -8.40
CA MET A 159 -10.96 -13.66 -8.34
C MET A 159 -9.81 -12.72 -8.68
N PHE A 160 -8.63 -12.93 -8.09
CA PHE A 160 -7.45 -12.11 -8.33
C PHE A 160 -6.93 -12.26 -9.77
N GLU A 161 -6.81 -13.49 -10.27
CA GLU A 161 -6.30 -13.76 -11.62
C GLU A 161 -7.18 -13.13 -12.69
N GLU A 162 -8.51 -13.32 -12.61
CA GLU A 162 -9.44 -12.76 -13.60
C GLU A 162 -9.51 -11.23 -13.52
N ALA A 163 -9.50 -10.65 -12.30
CA ALA A 163 -9.43 -9.21 -12.12
C ALA A 163 -8.13 -8.64 -12.70
N SER A 164 -6.99 -9.27 -12.43
CA SER A 164 -5.68 -8.85 -12.93
C SER A 164 -5.61 -8.87 -14.46
N LYS A 165 -6.08 -9.96 -15.09
CA LYS A 165 -6.16 -10.08 -16.55
C LYS A 165 -7.04 -8.97 -17.17
N MET A 166 -8.19 -8.73 -16.55
CA MET A 166 -9.14 -7.72 -17.03
C MET A 166 -8.55 -6.32 -16.92
N LEU A 167 -7.94 -5.96 -15.78
CA LEU A 167 -7.31 -4.66 -15.56
C LEU A 167 -6.16 -4.42 -16.55
N GLN A 168 -5.29 -5.43 -16.74
CA GLN A 168 -4.20 -5.32 -17.71
C GLN A 168 -4.72 -5.19 -19.15
N SER A 169 -5.77 -5.92 -19.52
CA SER A 169 -6.43 -5.81 -20.83
C SER A 169 -7.07 -4.43 -21.04
N ALA A 170 -7.47 -3.75 -19.96
CA ALA A 170 -7.98 -2.38 -19.99
C ALA A 170 -6.88 -1.32 -19.96
N GLY A 171 -5.59 -1.72 -20.00
CA GLY A 171 -4.44 -0.82 -20.09
C GLY A 171 -3.84 -0.41 -18.75
N TYR A 172 -4.29 -0.98 -17.63
CA TYR A 172 -3.66 -0.74 -16.34
C TYR A 172 -2.37 -1.55 -16.18
N VAL A 173 -1.38 -0.95 -15.55
CA VAL A 173 -0.08 -1.57 -15.23
C VAL A 173 -0.11 -2.09 -13.80
N PRO A 174 0.26 -3.35 -13.56
CA PRO A 174 0.36 -3.89 -12.20
C PRO A 174 1.56 -3.29 -11.46
N ILE A 175 1.35 -2.87 -10.22
CA ILE A 175 2.36 -2.36 -9.31
C ILE A 175 2.39 -3.23 -8.06
N GLY A 176 3.48 -3.92 -7.85
CA GLY A 176 3.62 -4.84 -6.74
C GLY A 176 2.57 -5.96 -6.79
N MET A 177 1.90 -6.23 -5.67
CA MET A 177 1.04 -7.40 -5.54
C MET A 177 -0.46 -7.11 -5.74
N ASP A 178 -0.90 -5.87 -5.59
CA ASP A 178 -2.30 -5.54 -5.39
C ASP A 178 -2.74 -4.20 -6.01
N HIS A 179 -1.81 -3.42 -6.55
CA HIS A 179 -2.09 -2.15 -7.19
C HIS A 179 -2.10 -2.28 -8.72
N PHE A 180 -2.99 -1.53 -9.35
CA PHE A 180 -3.09 -1.38 -10.80
C PHE A 180 -3.25 0.10 -11.11
N VAL A 181 -2.41 0.64 -11.99
CA VAL A 181 -2.36 2.08 -12.25
C VAL A 181 -2.38 2.38 -13.75
N LEU A 182 -2.80 3.57 -14.12
CA LEU A 182 -2.66 4.03 -15.50
C LEU A 182 -1.18 4.16 -15.89
N PRO A 183 -0.82 4.01 -17.18
CA PRO A 183 0.58 4.01 -17.63
C PRO A 183 1.36 5.28 -17.27
N ASP A 184 0.69 6.43 -17.19
CA ASP A 184 1.27 7.74 -16.85
C ASP A 184 1.25 8.06 -15.35
N ASP A 185 0.80 7.13 -14.51
CA ASP A 185 0.79 7.32 -13.05
C ASP A 185 2.21 7.33 -12.48
N ASP A 186 2.41 8.17 -11.46
CA ASP A 186 3.70 8.34 -10.76
C ASP A 186 4.29 7.03 -10.23
N LEU A 187 3.46 6.04 -9.87
CA LEU A 187 3.94 4.74 -9.40
C LEU A 187 4.56 3.92 -10.53
N ASN A 188 3.95 3.94 -11.74
CA ASN A 188 4.52 3.26 -12.89
C ASN A 188 5.81 3.95 -13.34
N VAL A 189 5.83 5.28 -13.37
CA VAL A 189 7.06 6.04 -13.65
C VAL A 189 8.16 5.69 -12.65
N ALA A 190 7.82 5.62 -11.37
CA ALA A 190 8.77 5.23 -10.32
C ALA A 190 9.27 3.78 -10.50
N LEU A 191 8.39 2.85 -10.88
CA LEU A 191 8.79 1.46 -11.17
C LEU A 191 9.78 1.39 -12.34
N GLN A 192 9.49 2.08 -13.44
CA GLN A 192 10.37 2.13 -14.62
C GLN A 192 11.75 2.72 -14.31
N HIS A 193 11.82 3.65 -13.35
CA HIS A 193 13.09 4.26 -12.90
C HIS A 193 13.71 3.57 -11.68
N HIS A 194 13.19 2.42 -11.24
CA HIS A 194 13.63 1.70 -10.03
C HIS A 194 13.66 2.58 -8.76
N THR A 195 12.72 3.54 -8.68
CA THR A 195 12.54 4.44 -7.54
C THR A 195 11.22 4.22 -6.82
N LEU A 196 10.55 3.11 -7.09
CA LEU A 196 9.36 2.74 -6.35
C LEU A 196 9.74 2.37 -4.91
N HIS A 197 8.99 2.90 -3.98
CA HIS A 197 9.17 2.71 -2.54
C HIS A 197 7.86 2.25 -1.91
N ARG A 198 7.94 1.61 -0.76
CA ARG A 198 6.78 1.22 0.02
C ARG A 198 6.93 1.61 1.48
N ASN A 199 5.90 2.23 2.03
CA ASN A 199 5.78 2.53 3.45
C ASN A 199 4.51 1.88 4.03
N PHE A 200 4.12 2.23 5.25
CA PHE A 200 2.94 1.68 5.91
C PHE A 200 1.61 2.10 5.26
N GLN A 201 1.62 3.12 4.40
CA GLN A 201 0.43 3.56 3.66
C GLN A 201 0.28 2.87 2.30
N GLY A 202 1.36 2.30 1.77
CA GLY A 202 1.35 1.64 0.46
C GLY A 202 2.53 2.02 -0.41
N TYR A 203 2.39 1.83 -1.73
CA TYR A 203 3.42 2.19 -2.70
C TYR A 203 3.44 3.69 -2.94
N CYS A 204 4.64 4.25 -3.05
CA CYS A 204 4.87 5.65 -3.38
C CYS A 204 6.19 5.81 -4.15
N PRO A 205 6.37 6.88 -4.96
CA PRO A 205 7.68 7.20 -5.51
C PRO A 205 8.67 7.57 -4.40
N ARG A 206 9.91 7.06 -4.48
CA ARG A 206 10.98 7.44 -3.57
C ARG A 206 11.43 8.85 -3.92
N ARG A 207 10.89 9.82 -3.21
CA ARG A 207 11.30 11.22 -3.32
C ARG A 207 12.13 11.60 -2.10
N ILE A 208 13.24 12.30 -2.30
CA ILE A 208 14.11 12.83 -1.23
C ILE A 208 14.61 11.71 -0.29
N THR A 209 14.12 11.64 0.95
CA THR A 209 14.64 10.75 2.00
C THR A 209 13.85 9.45 2.17
N ALA A 210 12.68 9.33 1.57
CA ALA A 210 11.72 8.22 1.80
C ALA A 210 11.28 8.06 3.28
N GLN A 211 11.55 9.07 4.14
CA GLN A 211 11.12 9.03 5.53
C GLN A 211 9.65 9.43 5.67
N VAL A 212 8.97 8.81 6.63
CA VAL A 212 7.57 9.10 6.98
C VAL A 212 7.51 9.57 8.41
N TYR A 213 6.93 10.74 8.62
CA TYR A 213 6.59 11.29 9.93
C TYR A 213 5.08 11.12 10.14
N ALA A 214 4.70 10.23 11.07
CA ALA A 214 3.31 9.92 11.31
C ALA A 214 2.74 10.70 12.50
N PHE A 215 1.66 11.39 12.26
CA PHE A 215 0.87 12.09 13.28
C PHE A 215 -0.41 11.28 13.58
N GLY A 216 -0.96 11.49 14.76
CA GLY A 216 -2.18 10.83 15.18
C GLY A 216 -1.95 9.52 15.94
N VAL A 217 -3.04 9.01 16.49
CA VAL A 217 -3.09 7.76 17.27
C VAL A 217 -2.67 6.59 16.39
N SER A 218 -1.88 5.67 16.94
CA SER A 218 -1.34 4.49 16.25
C SER A 218 -0.41 4.74 15.06
N GLY A 219 -0.18 5.98 14.67
CA GLY A 219 0.67 6.34 13.53
C GLY A 219 2.07 5.74 13.63
N ILE A 220 2.61 5.25 12.51
CA ILE A 220 3.94 4.64 12.44
C ILE A 220 4.85 5.52 11.60
N SER A 221 5.84 6.11 12.25
CA SER A 221 6.93 6.83 11.59
C SER A 221 7.98 5.83 11.12
N GLN A 222 8.43 6.00 9.87
CA GLN A 222 9.52 5.24 9.25
C GLN A 222 10.67 6.21 8.97
N LEU A 223 11.71 6.07 9.78
CA LEU A 223 12.91 6.89 9.67
C LEU A 223 14.04 6.10 9.03
N ASP A 224 15.11 6.77 8.68
CA ASP A 224 16.26 6.11 8.06
C ASP A 224 16.79 4.93 8.91
N ALA A 225 16.96 5.13 10.21
CA ALA A 225 17.53 4.13 11.11
C ALA A 225 16.56 3.67 12.21
N ALA A 226 15.25 3.98 12.12
CA ALA A 226 14.31 3.61 13.17
C ALA A 226 12.85 3.57 12.68
N TYR A 227 12.04 2.82 13.41
CA TYR A 227 10.58 2.90 13.37
C TYR A 227 10.08 3.39 14.72
N ALA A 228 9.03 4.22 14.72
CA ALA A 228 8.38 4.67 15.95
C ALA A 228 6.85 4.61 15.78
N GLN A 229 6.15 4.01 16.72
CA GLN A 229 4.70 3.91 16.71
C GLN A 229 4.11 4.68 17.87
N ASN A 230 3.18 5.59 17.56
CA ASN A 230 2.38 6.30 18.53
C ASN A 230 1.46 5.36 19.32
N THR A 231 1.08 5.76 20.55
CA THR A 231 0.11 5.01 21.35
C THR A 231 -1.21 4.82 20.60
N LYS A 232 -1.87 3.68 20.86
CA LYS A 232 -3.22 3.37 20.34
C LYS A 232 -4.34 3.90 21.24
N ASP A 233 -4.01 4.36 22.44
CA ASP A 233 -4.95 4.95 23.39
C ASP A 233 -5.09 6.45 23.12
N ILE A 234 -6.31 6.90 22.80
CA ILE A 234 -6.60 8.29 22.45
C ILE A 234 -6.31 9.22 23.63
N SER A 235 -6.71 8.82 24.85
CA SER A 235 -6.54 9.66 26.03
C SER A 235 -5.07 9.84 26.40
N ALA A 236 -4.27 8.76 26.30
CA ALA A 236 -2.83 8.81 26.50
C ALA A 236 -2.15 9.64 25.43
N TYR A 237 -2.56 9.52 24.15
CA TYR A 237 -2.04 10.33 23.05
C TYR A 237 -2.26 11.83 23.33
N MET A 238 -3.50 12.22 23.65
CA MET A 238 -3.84 13.62 23.94
C MET A 238 -3.08 14.16 25.16
N ALA A 239 -2.98 13.37 26.23
CA ALA A 239 -2.25 13.79 27.44
C ALA A 239 -0.77 14.05 27.14
N GLN A 240 -0.11 13.17 26.41
CA GLN A 240 1.30 13.31 26.04
C GLN A 240 1.55 14.51 25.12
N VAL A 241 0.74 14.67 24.07
CA VAL A 241 0.85 15.80 23.14
C VAL A 241 0.62 17.11 23.86
N ASN A 242 -0.40 17.23 24.72
CA ASN A 242 -0.68 18.45 25.51
C ASN A 242 0.44 18.77 26.51
N ALA A 243 1.19 17.75 26.97
CA ALA A 243 2.38 17.93 27.79
C ALA A 243 3.66 18.25 26.99
N GLY A 244 3.55 18.42 25.66
CA GLY A 244 4.72 18.65 24.79
C GLY A 244 5.60 17.41 24.58
N GLN A 245 5.09 16.22 24.86
CA GLN A 245 5.80 14.96 24.72
C GLN A 245 5.41 14.24 23.42
N MET A 246 6.37 13.51 22.84
CA MET A 246 6.06 12.62 21.73
C MET A 246 5.24 11.41 22.23
N PRO A 247 4.10 11.08 21.64
CA PRO A 247 3.21 10.01 22.09
C PRO A 247 3.66 8.62 21.63
N ILE A 248 4.97 8.37 21.64
CA ILE A 248 5.57 7.13 21.15
C ILE A 248 5.41 6.03 22.21
N GLN A 249 4.74 4.95 21.83
CA GLN A 249 4.58 3.76 22.68
C GLN A 249 5.61 2.66 22.36
N ARG A 250 6.03 2.57 21.10
CA ARG A 250 6.98 1.56 20.63
C ARG A 250 7.99 2.20 19.71
N GLY A 251 9.22 1.77 19.81
CA GLY A 251 10.28 2.15 18.88
C GLY A 251 11.18 0.95 18.56
N TYR A 252 11.79 0.97 17.41
CA TYR A 252 12.78 -0.01 17.00
C TYR A 252 13.91 0.69 16.24
N ALA A 253 15.10 0.69 16.84
CA ALA A 253 16.29 1.21 16.15
C ALA A 253 16.91 0.10 15.31
N LEU A 254 17.17 0.41 14.04
CA LEU A 254 17.76 -0.54 13.09
C LEU A 254 19.29 -0.54 13.23
N ALA A 255 19.86 -1.71 13.42
CA ALA A 255 21.31 -1.90 13.26
C ALA A 255 21.70 -1.67 11.78
N PRO A 256 22.98 -1.34 11.48
CA PRO A 256 23.44 -1.11 10.11
C PRO A 256 23.10 -2.26 9.15
N TRP A 257 23.28 -3.51 9.58
CA TRP A 257 22.95 -4.68 8.78
C TRP A 257 21.44 -4.81 8.49
N GLN A 258 20.57 -4.40 9.42
CA GLN A 258 19.11 -4.42 9.21
C GLN A 258 18.67 -3.34 8.21
N ARG A 259 19.33 -2.18 8.23
CA ARG A 259 19.10 -1.13 7.23
C ARG A 259 19.45 -1.62 5.83
N MET A 260 20.60 -2.27 5.68
CA MET A 260 21.06 -2.85 4.42
C MET A 260 20.08 -3.93 3.93
N THR A 261 19.70 -4.87 4.81
CA THR A 261 18.70 -5.91 4.50
C THR A 261 17.36 -5.30 4.06
N ARG A 262 16.90 -4.25 4.74
CA ARG A 262 15.66 -3.54 4.35
C ARG A 262 15.75 -3.00 2.93
N GLU A 263 16.87 -2.35 2.55
CA GLU A 263 17.05 -1.79 1.20
C GLU A 263 17.03 -2.89 0.13
N VAL A 264 17.64 -4.05 0.40
CA VAL A 264 17.63 -5.21 -0.51
C VAL A 264 16.21 -5.76 -0.68
N ILE A 265 15.50 -6.01 0.43
CA ILE A 265 14.11 -6.50 0.42
C ILE A 265 13.20 -5.51 -0.31
N GLU A 266 13.38 -4.21 -0.06
CA GLU A 266 12.59 -3.18 -0.71
C GLU A 266 12.79 -3.14 -2.23
N CYS A 267 14.03 -3.32 -2.71
CA CYS A 267 14.28 -3.40 -4.15
C CYS A 267 13.52 -4.56 -4.79
N ILE A 268 13.57 -5.74 -4.22
CA ILE A 268 12.81 -6.90 -4.72
C ILE A 268 11.31 -6.63 -4.66
N MET A 269 10.81 -6.18 -3.52
CA MET A 269 9.38 -6.01 -3.28
C MET A 269 8.74 -4.89 -4.09
N CYS A 270 9.50 -3.84 -4.41
CA CYS A 270 8.97 -2.65 -5.06
C CYS A 270 9.39 -2.57 -6.53
N ASN A 271 10.63 -2.91 -6.86
CA ASN A 271 11.19 -2.69 -8.20
C ASN A 271 11.40 -4.01 -8.97
N ASN A 272 11.04 -5.15 -8.39
CA ASN A 272 11.12 -6.48 -8.99
C ASN A 272 12.54 -6.89 -9.44
N ALA A 273 13.55 -6.12 -9.05
CA ALA A 273 14.93 -6.37 -9.45
C ALA A 273 15.93 -5.80 -8.44
N ILE A 274 17.10 -6.37 -8.40
CA ILE A 274 18.29 -5.82 -7.75
C ILE A 274 19.43 -5.81 -8.78
N ASN A 275 20.11 -4.66 -8.93
CA ASN A 275 21.44 -4.57 -9.46
C ASN A 275 22.42 -4.38 -8.27
N TRP A 276 23.35 -5.29 -8.09
CA TRP A 276 24.25 -5.26 -6.93
C TRP A 276 25.21 -4.08 -6.93
N HIS A 277 25.66 -3.64 -8.10
CA HIS A 277 26.56 -2.48 -8.21
C HIS A 277 25.83 -1.17 -7.89
N ASP A 278 24.62 -0.98 -8.41
CA ASP A 278 23.80 0.19 -8.09
C ASP A 278 23.46 0.23 -6.60
N MET A 279 23.14 -0.92 -6.01
CA MET A 279 22.88 -1.06 -4.59
C MET A 279 24.12 -0.70 -3.76
N ALA A 280 25.28 -1.21 -4.13
CA ALA A 280 26.55 -0.94 -3.47
C ALA A 280 26.90 0.56 -3.51
N GLN A 281 26.73 1.19 -4.66
CA GLN A 281 26.93 2.63 -4.83
C GLN A 281 25.98 3.44 -3.94
N ARG A 282 24.68 3.08 -3.92
CA ARG A 282 23.68 3.77 -3.12
C ARG A 282 23.91 3.65 -1.62
N LEU A 283 24.38 2.49 -1.16
CA LEU A 283 24.66 2.22 0.25
C LEU A 283 26.07 2.62 0.71
N HIS A 284 26.95 3.01 -0.24
CA HIS A 284 28.36 3.32 0.01
C HIS A 284 29.14 2.17 0.64
N VAL A 285 28.89 0.93 0.17
CA VAL A 285 29.55 -0.31 0.62
C VAL A 285 29.96 -1.18 -0.58
N SER A 286 30.70 -2.27 -0.36
CA SER A 286 31.00 -3.21 -1.44
C SER A 286 29.84 -4.19 -1.70
N VAL A 287 29.82 -4.79 -2.91
CA VAL A 287 28.86 -5.86 -3.24
C VAL A 287 29.03 -7.05 -2.31
N ASP A 288 30.27 -7.41 -1.98
CA ASP A 288 30.58 -8.52 -1.08
C ASP A 288 30.05 -8.28 0.33
N GLU A 289 30.14 -7.05 0.83
CA GLU A 289 29.59 -6.66 2.13
C GLU A 289 28.06 -6.80 2.15
N ILE A 290 27.37 -6.40 1.08
CA ILE A 290 25.92 -6.60 0.96
C ILE A 290 25.60 -8.10 0.99
N LYS A 291 26.21 -8.89 0.10
CA LYS A 291 25.96 -10.33 -0.02
C LYS A 291 26.24 -11.09 1.29
N GLN A 292 27.29 -10.71 2.00
CA GLN A 292 27.60 -11.26 3.32
C GLN A 292 26.54 -10.90 4.37
N THR A 293 26.09 -9.64 4.38
CA THR A 293 25.14 -9.12 5.36
C THR A 293 23.76 -9.80 5.24
N ILE A 294 23.29 -10.02 4.03
CA ILE A 294 21.98 -10.67 3.77
C ILE A 294 22.09 -12.21 3.79
N HIS A 295 23.27 -12.76 4.10
CA HIS A 295 23.54 -14.19 4.00
C HIS A 295 23.19 -14.76 2.61
N TYR A 296 23.65 -14.08 1.55
CA TYR A 296 23.40 -14.48 0.17
C TYR A 296 23.66 -15.98 -0.04
N ASN A 297 22.67 -16.67 -0.60
CA ASN A 297 22.72 -18.11 -0.79
C ASN A 297 22.41 -18.46 -2.25
N GLU A 298 23.44 -18.69 -3.03
CA GLU A 298 23.32 -19.00 -4.46
C GLU A 298 22.52 -20.28 -4.72
N ALA A 299 22.62 -21.30 -3.88
CA ALA A 299 21.86 -22.55 -4.03
C ALA A 299 20.35 -22.31 -3.84
N GLU A 300 19.96 -21.41 -2.96
CA GLU A 300 18.56 -21.01 -2.78
C GLU A 300 18.04 -20.24 -4.01
N LEU A 301 18.85 -19.34 -4.57
CA LEU A 301 18.51 -18.63 -5.80
C LEU A 301 18.44 -19.55 -7.01
N GLN A 302 19.32 -20.55 -7.11
CA GLN A 302 19.23 -21.59 -8.15
C GLN A 302 17.92 -22.37 -8.07
N THR A 303 17.43 -22.65 -6.86
CA THR A 303 16.12 -23.29 -6.67
C THR A 303 15.00 -22.37 -7.15
N LEU A 304 14.98 -21.11 -6.75
CA LEU A 304 13.97 -20.14 -7.21
C LEU A 304 14.00 -19.92 -8.73
N GLN A 305 15.20 -19.98 -9.34
CA GLN A 305 15.35 -19.89 -10.80
C GLN A 305 14.84 -21.17 -11.49
N ALA A 306 15.11 -22.35 -10.93
CA ALA A 306 14.60 -23.61 -11.45
C ALA A 306 13.07 -23.69 -11.39
N ASP A 307 12.47 -23.06 -10.37
CA ASP A 307 11.01 -22.88 -10.22
C ASP A 307 10.45 -21.80 -11.18
N GLY A 308 11.30 -21.10 -11.94
CA GLY A 308 10.91 -20.06 -12.89
C GLY A 308 10.53 -18.72 -12.26
N LEU A 309 10.81 -18.51 -10.97
CA LEU A 309 10.39 -17.32 -10.24
C LEU A 309 11.32 -16.13 -10.42
N ILE A 310 12.60 -16.37 -10.67
CA ILE A 310 13.64 -15.36 -10.89
C ILE A 310 14.53 -15.71 -12.06
N ALA A 311 15.20 -14.71 -12.61
CA ALA A 311 16.44 -14.82 -13.33
C ALA A 311 17.54 -14.14 -12.50
N PHE A 312 18.75 -14.75 -12.40
CA PHE A 312 19.84 -14.11 -11.71
C PHE A 312 21.20 -14.46 -12.32
N ASP A 313 22.15 -13.58 -12.13
CA ASP A 313 23.55 -13.74 -12.50
C ASP A 313 24.46 -13.15 -11.40
N ALA A 314 25.74 -12.89 -11.72
CA ALA A 314 26.70 -12.31 -10.79
C ALA A 314 26.32 -10.88 -10.37
N ASP A 315 25.66 -10.13 -11.26
CA ASP A 315 25.43 -8.69 -11.14
C ASP A 315 23.99 -8.33 -10.74
N SER A 316 23.01 -9.22 -10.99
CA SER A 316 21.59 -8.91 -10.80
C SER A 316 20.73 -10.09 -10.32
N VAL A 317 19.56 -9.76 -9.81
CA VAL A 317 18.43 -10.66 -9.60
C VAL A 317 17.19 -9.95 -10.12
N GLU A 318 16.42 -10.63 -10.97
CA GLU A 318 15.18 -10.11 -11.55
C GLU A 318 14.01 -11.08 -11.29
N ILE A 319 12.87 -10.55 -10.91
CA ILE A 319 11.63 -11.32 -10.77
C ILE A 319 11.04 -11.55 -12.16
N THR A 320 10.75 -12.80 -12.49
CA THR A 320 10.06 -13.12 -13.74
C THR A 320 8.57 -12.76 -13.67
N PRO A 321 7.85 -12.67 -14.79
CA PRO A 321 6.40 -12.51 -14.78
C PRO A 321 5.68 -13.58 -13.93
N ASP A 322 6.13 -14.83 -13.97
CA ASP A 322 5.58 -15.93 -13.16
C ASP A 322 5.97 -15.82 -11.69
N GLY A 323 7.07 -15.14 -11.38
CA GLY A 323 7.55 -14.87 -10.03
C GLY A 323 6.83 -13.72 -9.31
N LEU A 324 6.17 -12.80 -10.03
CA LEU A 324 5.50 -11.64 -9.43
C LEU A 324 4.51 -11.99 -8.31
N PRO A 325 3.66 -13.01 -8.44
CA PRO A 325 2.76 -13.43 -7.34
C PRO A 325 3.52 -13.95 -6.11
N PHE A 326 4.77 -14.38 -6.30
CA PHE A 326 5.63 -14.98 -5.28
C PHE A 326 6.75 -14.05 -4.81
N VAL A 327 6.69 -12.77 -5.13
CA VAL A 327 7.74 -11.78 -4.78
C VAL A 327 8.09 -11.79 -3.29
N ARG A 328 7.13 -12.06 -2.40
CA ARG A 328 7.38 -12.20 -0.95
C ARG A 328 8.26 -13.40 -0.62
N ASN A 329 8.09 -14.50 -1.32
CA ASN A 329 8.91 -15.71 -1.14
C ASN A 329 10.33 -15.45 -1.59
N VAL A 330 10.49 -14.76 -2.73
CA VAL A 330 11.82 -14.34 -3.21
C VAL A 330 12.48 -13.37 -2.23
N ALA A 331 11.75 -12.35 -1.76
CA ALA A 331 12.28 -11.40 -0.79
C ALA A 331 12.70 -12.05 0.54
N ALA A 332 11.97 -13.09 0.97
CA ALA A 332 12.30 -13.84 2.19
C ALA A 332 13.65 -14.57 2.10
N ALA A 333 14.10 -14.95 0.90
CA ALA A 333 15.42 -15.56 0.69
C ALA A 333 16.58 -14.61 1.03
N PHE A 334 16.32 -13.29 1.02
CA PHE A 334 17.28 -12.24 1.36
C PHE A 334 17.15 -11.72 2.80
N ASP A 335 16.22 -12.28 3.60
CA ASP A 335 15.98 -11.84 4.98
C ASP A 335 16.57 -12.82 6.01
N PRO A 336 17.74 -12.50 6.63
CA PRO A 336 18.32 -13.35 7.65
C PRO A 336 17.39 -13.60 8.85
N MET A 337 16.44 -12.69 9.12
CA MET A 337 15.48 -12.82 10.24
C MET A 337 14.35 -13.81 9.95
N MET A 338 14.02 -14.06 8.67
CA MET A 338 12.95 -15.01 8.30
C MET A 338 13.39 -16.46 8.44
N ARG A 339 14.67 -16.78 8.32
CA ARG A 339 15.20 -18.15 8.40
C ARG A 339 14.97 -18.85 9.75
N HIS A 340 14.71 -18.07 10.81
CA HIS A 340 14.46 -18.59 12.17
C HIS A 340 13.08 -18.25 12.72
N ASN A 341 12.17 -17.77 11.87
CA ASN A 341 10.89 -17.26 12.32
C ASN A 341 9.75 -18.24 12.04
N HIS A 342 9.27 -18.93 13.09
CA HIS A 342 8.12 -19.84 13.03
C HIS A 342 6.77 -19.15 13.26
N ARG A 343 6.68 -17.83 13.12
CA ARG A 343 5.42 -17.11 13.33
C ARG A 343 4.46 -17.40 12.17
N LEU A 344 3.20 -17.66 12.53
CA LEU A 344 2.10 -17.77 11.57
C LEU A 344 1.79 -16.39 11.00
N PHE A 345 1.97 -16.23 9.71
CA PHE A 345 1.53 -15.05 8.95
C PHE A 345 0.17 -15.34 8.30
N SER A 346 -0.60 -14.28 8.00
CA SER A 346 -1.77 -14.43 7.14
C SER A 346 -1.30 -15.03 5.81
N LYS A 347 -1.99 -16.07 5.35
CA LYS A 347 -1.75 -16.60 4.01
C LYS A 347 -2.37 -15.60 3.03
N PRO A 348 -1.58 -14.83 2.27
CA PRO A 348 -2.10 -14.17 1.08
C PRO A 348 -2.59 -15.26 0.11
N VAL A 349 -3.13 -14.87 -1.00
CA VAL A 349 -3.59 -15.83 -2.02
C VAL A 349 -2.50 -16.80 -2.37
#